data_c80eaa653a66e0e6a39bea719e765786
#
_entry.id   c80eaa653a66e0e6a39bea719e765786
#
_cell.length_a   1.000
_cell.length_b   1.000
_cell.length_c   1.000
_cell.angle_alpha   90.00
_cell.angle_beta   90.00
_cell.angle_gamma   90.00
#
_symmetry.space_group_name_H-M   'P 1'
#
loop_
_entity.id
_entity.type
_entity.pdbx_description
1 polymer ?
#
loop_
_entity_poly.entity_id
_entity_poly.type
_entity_poly.pdbx_seq_one_letter_code
_entity_poly.pdbx_strand_id
1 'polypeptide(L)'
;MIDVGMDVARLNFSHEDHKTGKVTFDTIRSIDDMIPILFDLQGPKIRIGEMKEPAVLEYGQEFTLSTEEFIGDHTRVSISHEELPQDVSMGNIIALNDGTVRLRVMSVHGSEVVTQVTHGGTISSRKGANIPGIKLSCEVPTEEDIRDLDLAAELEPDFVALSFVTGADDIKKLRSVMDSKGLEDTDIISKIEHTLAIKNFDEILKESDGVMIARGDLGIEVPLEDVPILQRDLIKRANMWAKPAIVATHMLESMTHEIMPTRAEVSDVAHAVLDRADAVMLSGETAVGLDPVGTVAMMERIIRRAERELPHIDPLAVTSPKRMIVEIIGNLTYNAVNLIPEKIDAVITATRSGYTAKWISKFRPPVPVFAVTASNKISRKLRLLWGVHPITHEQLMDNVDDLVQSSTQIVYDRGFIDKDKDIVFTSGVHMIPGRTNVVGVFHVKDLVE
;
A
#
# COMPACT_ATOMS: atom_id res chain seq x y z
N MET A 1 -7.98 18.23 1.21
CA MET A 1 -8.01 16.76 1.23
C MET A 1 -7.79 16.22 2.65
N ILE A 2 -6.84 16.72 3.44
CA ILE A 2 -6.65 16.31 4.84
C ILE A 2 -7.94 16.46 5.67
N ASP A 3 -8.58 17.61 5.60
CA ASP A 3 -9.81 17.92 6.38
C ASP A 3 -11.01 17.02 6.04
N VAL A 4 -10.96 16.31 4.91
CA VAL A 4 -12.04 15.42 4.43
C VAL A 4 -11.65 13.94 4.45
N GLY A 5 -10.54 13.58 5.12
CA GLY A 5 -10.20 12.20 5.43
C GLY A 5 -8.98 11.62 4.69
N MET A 6 -8.09 12.42 4.12
CA MET A 6 -6.82 11.93 3.61
C MET A 6 -5.86 11.64 4.77
N ASP A 7 -5.48 10.38 4.95
CA ASP A 7 -4.58 9.93 6.02
C ASP A 7 -3.11 9.82 5.58
N VAL A 8 -2.83 9.58 4.30
CA VAL A 8 -1.48 9.42 3.74
C VAL A 8 -1.36 10.16 2.42
N ALA A 9 -0.30 10.90 2.21
CA ALA A 9 0.05 11.50 0.93
C ALA A 9 1.04 10.61 0.18
N ARG A 10 0.77 10.32 -1.12
CA ARG A 10 1.64 9.54 -1.98
C ARG A 10 2.26 10.45 -3.05
N LEU A 11 3.58 10.44 -3.16
CA LEU A 11 4.35 11.04 -4.24
C LEU A 11 4.79 9.94 -5.20
N ASN A 12 4.43 10.08 -6.49
CA ASN A 12 4.68 9.05 -7.50
C ASN A 12 5.83 9.45 -8.44
N PHE A 13 6.99 8.88 -8.25
CA PHE A 13 8.19 9.17 -9.04
C PHE A 13 8.12 8.67 -10.50
N SER A 14 7.06 7.97 -10.88
CA SER A 14 6.77 7.71 -12.30
C SER A 14 6.37 8.97 -13.08
N HIS A 15 5.96 10.05 -12.41
CA HIS A 15 5.39 11.26 -12.98
C HIS A 15 5.98 12.56 -12.44
N GLU A 16 6.71 12.47 -11.32
CA GLU A 16 7.33 13.64 -10.68
C GLU A 16 8.85 13.58 -10.80
N ASP A 17 9.48 14.71 -11.12
CA ASP A 17 10.93 14.88 -10.99
C ASP A 17 11.30 15.26 -9.55
N HIS A 18 12.58 15.18 -9.21
CA HIS A 18 13.07 15.48 -7.86
C HIS A 18 12.73 16.90 -7.39
N LYS A 19 12.70 17.88 -8.31
CA LYS A 19 12.40 19.26 -7.97
C LYS A 19 10.93 19.42 -7.58
N THR A 20 10.04 18.85 -8.38
CA THR A 20 8.59 18.88 -8.12
C THR A 20 8.25 18.06 -6.88
N GLY A 21 8.83 16.86 -6.74
CA GLY A 21 8.64 16.01 -5.57
C GLY A 21 9.05 16.69 -4.27
N LYS A 22 10.19 17.42 -4.26
CA LYS A 22 10.62 18.21 -3.09
C LYS A 22 9.62 19.33 -2.76
N VAL A 23 9.17 20.09 -3.74
CA VAL A 23 8.19 21.17 -3.53
C VAL A 23 6.87 20.61 -2.98
N THR A 24 6.40 19.50 -3.51
CA THR A 24 5.19 18.82 -3.04
C THR A 24 5.35 18.34 -1.60
N PHE A 25 6.48 17.70 -1.29
CA PHE A 25 6.82 17.25 0.06
C PHE A 25 6.83 18.41 1.08
N ASP A 26 7.58 19.48 0.79
CA ASP A 26 7.68 20.65 1.66
C ASP A 26 6.33 21.33 1.85
N THR A 27 5.49 21.37 0.80
CA THR A 27 4.14 21.91 0.87
C THR A 27 3.27 21.11 1.82
N ILE A 28 3.26 19.77 1.72
CA ILE A 28 2.50 18.89 2.61
C ILE A 28 2.96 19.09 4.06
N ARG A 29 4.26 19.07 4.31
CA ARG A 29 4.83 19.26 5.67
C ARG A 29 4.50 20.65 6.26
N SER A 30 4.40 21.69 5.43
CA SER A 30 4.01 23.02 5.86
C SER A 30 2.53 23.14 6.27
N ILE A 31 1.67 22.29 5.72
CA ILE A 31 0.23 22.25 6.00
C ILE A 31 -0.05 21.40 7.25
N ASP A 32 0.49 20.19 7.28
CA ASP A 32 0.41 19.26 8.42
C ASP A 32 1.65 18.35 8.42
N ASP A 33 2.53 18.58 9.40
CA ASP A 33 3.77 17.81 9.57
C ASP A 33 3.52 16.37 10.05
N MET A 34 2.30 16.09 10.50
CA MET A 34 1.88 14.78 10.98
C MET A 34 1.25 13.89 9.89
N ILE A 35 1.02 14.38 8.66
CA ILE A 35 0.61 13.53 7.54
C ILE A 35 1.77 12.66 7.10
N PRO A 36 1.64 11.32 7.09
CA PRO A 36 2.67 10.45 6.55
C PRO A 36 2.80 10.62 5.05
N ILE A 37 4.04 10.51 4.56
CA ILE A 37 4.35 10.62 3.13
C ILE A 37 4.94 9.31 2.66
N LEU A 38 4.39 8.78 1.55
CA LEU A 38 4.84 7.59 0.86
C LEU A 38 5.48 7.99 -0.47
N PHE A 39 6.76 7.62 -0.66
CA PHE A 39 7.46 7.70 -1.94
C PHE A 39 7.22 6.42 -2.72
N ASP A 40 6.60 6.53 -3.90
CA ASP A 40 6.31 5.37 -4.77
C ASP A 40 7.32 5.36 -5.93
N LEU A 41 8.28 4.42 -5.84
CA LEU A 41 9.35 4.24 -6.81
C LEU A 41 8.79 3.69 -8.12
N GLN A 42 9.37 4.12 -9.23
CA GLN A 42 8.88 3.78 -10.57
C GLN A 42 9.04 2.29 -10.89
N GLY A 43 10.17 1.69 -10.50
CA GLY A 43 10.56 0.35 -10.93
C GLY A 43 10.92 0.26 -12.43
N PRO A 44 11.14 -0.96 -12.94
CA PRO A 44 11.46 -1.16 -14.33
C PRO A 44 10.26 -0.82 -15.23
N LYS A 45 10.39 0.26 -16.00
CA LYS A 45 9.34 0.76 -16.88
C LYS A 45 9.66 0.46 -18.32
N ILE A 46 9.19 -0.69 -18.80
CA ILE A 46 9.36 -1.09 -20.19
C ILE A 46 8.34 -0.35 -21.05
N ARG A 47 8.81 0.26 -22.14
CA ARG A 47 7.98 1.03 -23.06
C ARG A 47 8.36 0.74 -24.50
N ILE A 48 7.37 0.84 -25.40
CA ILE A 48 7.68 0.94 -26.82
C ILE A 48 8.23 2.32 -27.15
N GLY A 49 9.05 2.39 -28.19
CA GLY A 49 9.70 3.63 -28.63
C GLY A 49 8.76 4.61 -29.33
N GLU A 50 9.38 5.55 -30.06
CA GLU A 50 8.65 6.55 -30.84
C GLU A 50 8.01 5.91 -32.08
N MET A 51 6.80 6.37 -32.41
CA MET A 51 6.07 6.00 -33.60
C MET A 51 5.80 7.22 -34.49
N LYS A 52 5.77 7.02 -35.81
CA LYS A 52 5.47 8.11 -36.76
C LYS A 52 4.10 8.72 -36.50
N GLU A 53 3.13 7.87 -36.22
CA GLU A 53 1.74 8.22 -35.89
C GLU A 53 1.12 7.06 -35.08
N PRO A 54 0.03 7.29 -34.33
CA PRO A 54 -0.71 6.20 -33.71
C PRO A 54 -1.15 5.17 -34.75
N ALA A 55 -0.98 3.87 -34.44
CA ALA A 55 -1.33 2.77 -35.33
C ALA A 55 -2.39 1.88 -34.70
N VAL A 56 -3.31 1.39 -35.52
CA VAL A 56 -4.26 0.34 -35.12
C VAL A 56 -3.71 -0.99 -35.54
N LEU A 57 -3.50 -1.87 -34.59
CA LEU A 57 -3.07 -3.26 -34.84
C LEU A 57 -4.32 -4.15 -34.93
N GLU A 58 -4.38 -5.00 -35.97
CA GLU A 58 -5.52 -5.87 -36.19
C GLU A 58 -5.24 -7.30 -35.70
N TYR A 59 -6.28 -8.02 -35.31
CA TYR A 59 -6.17 -9.43 -34.92
C TYR A 59 -5.53 -10.27 -36.02
N GLY A 60 -4.55 -11.10 -35.68
CA GLY A 60 -3.81 -11.98 -36.59
C GLY A 60 -2.66 -11.30 -37.36
N GLN A 61 -2.54 -9.97 -37.26
CA GLN A 61 -1.43 -9.22 -37.88
C GLN A 61 -0.09 -9.64 -37.25
N GLU A 62 0.96 -9.69 -38.07
CA GLU A 62 2.34 -9.78 -37.60
C GLU A 62 2.82 -8.41 -37.16
N PHE A 63 3.49 -8.33 -36.00
CA PHE A 63 4.05 -7.09 -35.46
C PHE A 63 5.40 -7.40 -34.77
N THR A 64 6.43 -6.65 -35.11
CA THR A 64 7.78 -6.88 -34.58
C THR A 64 8.17 -5.86 -33.53
N LEU A 65 8.67 -6.35 -32.40
CA LEU A 65 9.36 -5.55 -31.38
C LEU A 65 10.88 -5.70 -31.57
N SER A 66 11.61 -4.60 -31.53
CA SER A 66 13.07 -4.62 -31.69
C SER A 66 13.75 -3.86 -30.57
N THR A 67 14.89 -4.35 -30.10
CA THR A 67 15.73 -3.61 -29.13
C THR A 67 16.61 -2.54 -29.78
N GLU A 68 16.64 -2.48 -31.12
CA GLU A 68 17.28 -1.38 -31.84
C GLU A 68 16.38 -0.15 -31.88
N GLU A 69 16.95 1.04 -31.68
CA GLU A 69 16.19 2.29 -31.70
C GLU A 69 15.87 2.74 -33.15
N PHE A 70 14.58 2.96 -33.41
CA PHE A 70 14.08 3.58 -34.64
C PHE A 70 12.67 4.13 -34.43
N ILE A 71 12.20 4.96 -35.37
CA ILE A 71 10.81 5.44 -35.36
C ILE A 71 9.91 4.34 -35.96
N GLY A 72 9.03 3.80 -35.12
CA GLY A 72 8.15 2.70 -35.46
C GLY A 72 6.96 3.09 -36.36
N ASP A 73 6.24 2.08 -36.82
CA ASP A 73 5.03 2.20 -37.63
C ASP A 73 4.04 1.06 -37.30
N HIS A 74 3.06 0.79 -38.15
CA HIS A 74 2.05 -0.25 -37.97
C HIS A 74 2.61 -1.69 -38.14
N THR A 75 3.88 -1.86 -38.48
CA THR A 75 4.50 -3.20 -38.66
C THR A 75 5.52 -3.52 -37.57
N ARG A 76 6.19 -2.51 -37.03
CA ARG A 76 7.23 -2.69 -36.02
C ARG A 76 7.49 -1.44 -35.18
N VAL A 77 8.02 -1.64 -33.98
CA VAL A 77 8.42 -0.57 -33.07
C VAL A 77 9.62 -1.01 -32.20
N SER A 78 10.43 -0.04 -31.79
CA SER A 78 11.49 -0.31 -30.80
C SER A 78 10.90 -0.52 -29.41
N ILE A 79 11.67 -1.20 -28.53
CA ILE A 79 11.30 -1.43 -27.13
C ILE A 79 12.51 -1.15 -26.23
N SER A 80 12.27 -0.53 -25.06
CA SER A 80 13.33 -0.05 -24.16
C SER A 80 14.07 -1.16 -23.40
N HIS A 81 13.59 -2.39 -23.41
CA HIS A 81 14.18 -3.52 -22.70
C HIS A 81 15.13 -4.29 -23.64
N GLU A 82 16.43 -4.07 -23.48
CA GLU A 82 17.47 -4.64 -24.37
C GLU A 82 17.53 -6.17 -24.28
N GLU A 83 17.24 -6.74 -23.11
CA GLU A 83 17.25 -8.18 -22.84
C GLU A 83 15.96 -8.91 -23.28
N LEU A 84 14.97 -8.19 -23.83
CA LEU A 84 13.70 -8.79 -24.24
C LEU A 84 13.85 -10.07 -25.08
N PRO A 85 14.77 -10.14 -26.09
CA PRO A 85 14.94 -11.35 -26.88
C PRO A 85 15.43 -12.56 -26.08
N GLN A 86 16.10 -12.33 -24.95
CA GLN A 86 16.60 -13.38 -24.05
C GLN A 86 15.54 -13.82 -23.04
N ASP A 87 14.68 -12.88 -22.63
CA ASP A 87 13.66 -13.12 -21.62
C ASP A 87 12.42 -13.83 -22.16
N VAL A 88 12.11 -13.66 -23.47
CA VAL A 88 10.90 -14.22 -24.05
C VAL A 88 11.16 -15.44 -24.91
N SER A 89 10.17 -16.29 -24.98
CA SER A 89 10.15 -17.51 -25.81
C SER A 89 8.85 -17.59 -26.60
N MET A 90 8.87 -18.41 -27.69
CA MET A 90 7.68 -18.68 -28.48
C MET A 90 6.48 -19.06 -27.61
N GLY A 91 5.35 -18.39 -27.84
CA GLY A 91 4.09 -18.58 -27.10
C GLY A 91 3.89 -17.59 -25.94
N ASN A 92 4.93 -16.89 -25.46
CA ASN A 92 4.77 -15.86 -24.45
C ASN A 92 3.87 -14.71 -24.94
N ILE A 93 3.19 -14.04 -24.03
CA ILE A 93 2.35 -12.88 -24.33
C ILE A 93 3.10 -11.61 -23.95
N ILE A 94 3.03 -10.61 -24.82
CA ILE A 94 3.46 -9.24 -24.53
C ILE A 94 2.20 -8.38 -24.60
N ALA A 95 1.94 -7.65 -23.52
CA ALA A 95 0.78 -6.77 -23.38
C ALA A 95 1.24 -5.31 -23.54
N LEU A 96 0.64 -4.58 -24.46
CA LEU A 96 0.92 -3.16 -24.72
C LEU A 96 -0.26 -2.30 -24.32
N ASN A 97 0.01 -1.02 -24.01
CA ASN A 97 -1.00 -0.01 -23.71
C ASN A 97 -1.97 -0.51 -22.62
N ASP A 98 -1.45 -0.76 -21.42
CA ASP A 98 -2.19 -1.26 -20.24
C ASP A 98 -2.99 -2.55 -20.51
N GLY A 99 -2.42 -3.43 -21.36
CA GLY A 99 -3.00 -4.74 -21.68
C GLY A 99 -4.13 -4.73 -22.70
N THR A 100 -4.46 -3.57 -23.28
CA THR A 100 -5.51 -3.44 -24.32
C THR A 100 -5.10 -4.09 -25.63
N VAL A 101 -3.80 -4.10 -25.95
CA VAL A 101 -3.23 -4.82 -27.10
C VAL A 101 -2.41 -6.00 -26.59
N ARG A 102 -2.64 -7.18 -27.13
CA ARG A 102 -1.88 -8.39 -26.76
C ARG A 102 -1.24 -9.03 -27.95
N LEU A 103 0.04 -9.31 -27.81
CA LEU A 103 0.90 -9.91 -28.82
C LEU A 103 1.36 -11.28 -28.33
N ARG A 104 1.37 -12.29 -29.21
CA ARG A 104 1.96 -13.60 -28.93
C ARG A 104 3.30 -13.71 -29.65
N VAL A 105 4.36 -14.02 -28.93
CA VAL A 105 5.69 -14.28 -29.50
C VAL A 105 5.65 -15.50 -30.42
N MET A 106 6.05 -15.33 -31.66
CA MET A 106 6.13 -16.37 -32.68
C MET A 106 7.57 -16.87 -32.88
N SER A 107 8.54 -15.94 -32.89
CA SER A 107 9.97 -16.28 -33.01
C SER A 107 10.82 -15.12 -32.50
N VAL A 108 12.09 -15.41 -32.19
CA VAL A 108 13.10 -14.43 -31.78
C VAL A 108 14.31 -14.55 -32.71
N HIS A 109 14.76 -13.43 -33.28
CA HIS A 109 15.88 -13.37 -34.22
C HIS A 109 16.80 -12.18 -33.89
N GLY A 110 17.90 -12.44 -33.17
CA GLY A 110 18.84 -11.38 -32.78
C GLY A 110 18.16 -10.35 -31.87
N SER A 111 18.06 -9.10 -32.32
CA SER A 111 17.41 -8.00 -31.63
C SER A 111 15.88 -7.94 -31.85
N GLU A 112 15.32 -8.79 -32.68
CA GLU A 112 13.91 -8.75 -33.09
C GLU A 112 13.10 -9.88 -32.46
N VAL A 113 11.93 -9.52 -31.91
CA VAL A 113 10.89 -10.41 -31.41
C VAL A 113 9.69 -10.31 -32.34
N VAL A 114 9.50 -11.33 -33.19
CA VAL A 114 8.37 -11.42 -34.11
C VAL A 114 7.16 -11.90 -33.34
N THR A 115 6.07 -11.17 -33.42
CA THR A 115 4.83 -11.47 -32.69
C THR A 115 3.62 -11.51 -33.62
N GLN A 116 2.54 -12.15 -33.16
CA GLN A 116 1.23 -12.08 -33.77
C GLN A 116 0.24 -11.40 -32.82
N VAL A 117 -0.53 -10.45 -33.33
CA VAL A 117 -1.56 -9.76 -32.57
C VAL A 117 -2.70 -10.71 -32.21
N THR A 118 -2.92 -10.93 -30.92
CA THR A 118 -4.03 -11.76 -30.39
C THR A 118 -5.22 -10.92 -29.91
N HIS A 119 -4.96 -9.67 -29.52
CA HIS A 119 -5.98 -8.65 -29.23
C HIS A 119 -5.52 -7.36 -29.88
N GLY A 120 -6.29 -6.90 -30.84
CA GLY A 120 -6.01 -5.67 -31.59
C GLY A 120 -6.44 -4.42 -30.84
N GLY A 121 -5.88 -3.28 -31.23
CA GLY A 121 -6.19 -1.99 -30.65
C GLY A 121 -5.22 -0.92 -31.09
N THR A 122 -5.39 0.30 -30.58
CA THR A 122 -4.53 1.43 -30.92
C THR A 122 -3.31 1.47 -30.04
N ILE A 123 -2.13 1.62 -30.65
CA ILE A 123 -0.85 1.91 -29.98
C ILE A 123 -0.32 3.26 -30.41
N SER A 124 0.45 3.90 -29.56
CA SER A 124 1.12 5.18 -29.82
C SER A 124 2.48 5.22 -29.13
N SER A 125 3.30 6.22 -29.43
CA SER A 125 4.64 6.40 -28.83
C SER A 125 4.65 6.25 -27.32
N ARG A 126 5.69 5.61 -26.80
CA ARG A 126 6.02 5.50 -25.36
C ARG A 126 5.00 4.77 -24.49
N LYS A 127 4.10 3.97 -25.09
CA LYS A 127 3.16 3.15 -24.32
C LYS A 127 3.87 2.03 -23.56
N GLY A 128 3.37 1.71 -22.38
CA GLY A 128 3.86 0.63 -21.52
C GLY A 128 3.78 -0.73 -22.18
N ALA A 129 4.74 -1.58 -21.88
CA ALA A 129 4.78 -2.99 -22.28
C ALA A 129 5.00 -3.86 -21.05
N ASN A 130 4.14 -4.87 -20.86
CA ASN A 130 4.23 -5.87 -19.81
C ASN A 130 4.41 -7.25 -20.44
N ILE A 131 5.13 -8.13 -19.76
CA ILE A 131 5.35 -9.50 -20.21
C ILE A 131 4.83 -10.46 -19.12
N PRO A 132 3.52 -10.76 -19.10
CA PRO A 132 2.89 -11.49 -18.00
C PRO A 132 3.54 -12.84 -17.70
N GLY A 133 3.80 -13.08 -16.42
CA GLY A 133 4.32 -14.35 -15.91
C GLY A 133 5.81 -14.59 -16.13
N ILE A 134 6.54 -13.68 -16.77
CA ILE A 134 7.97 -13.80 -17.08
C ILE A 134 8.79 -12.95 -16.12
N LYS A 135 9.81 -13.55 -15.50
CA LYS A 135 10.81 -12.79 -14.76
C LYS A 135 11.74 -12.11 -15.74
N LEU A 136 11.69 -10.79 -15.78
CA LEU A 136 12.56 -9.99 -16.64
C LEU A 136 13.97 -9.89 -16.06
N SER A 137 14.95 -9.75 -16.93
CA SER A 137 16.37 -9.58 -16.59
C SER A 137 16.71 -8.16 -16.10
N CYS A 138 15.71 -7.39 -15.70
CA CYS A 138 15.90 -6.07 -15.10
C CYS A 138 16.12 -6.14 -13.60
N GLU A 139 16.96 -5.28 -13.07
CA GLU A 139 17.17 -5.18 -11.63
C GLU A 139 16.05 -4.41 -10.94
N VAL A 140 15.66 -4.89 -9.74
CA VAL A 140 14.75 -4.22 -8.81
C VAL A 140 15.46 -4.14 -7.46
N PRO A 141 15.62 -2.92 -6.85
CA PRO A 141 15.33 -1.60 -7.43
C PRO A 141 16.22 -1.27 -8.63
N THR A 142 15.70 -0.42 -9.55
CA THR A 142 16.44 0.09 -10.72
C THR A 142 17.46 1.14 -10.31
N GLU A 143 18.39 1.50 -11.22
CA GLU A 143 19.30 2.62 -10.98
C GLU A 143 18.56 3.96 -10.80
N GLU A 144 17.41 4.13 -11.44
CA GLU A 144 16.58 5.33 -11.27
C GLU A 144 15.94 5.35 -9.88
N ASP A 145 15.38 4.22 -9.42
CA ASP A 145 14.89 4.08 -8.05
C ASP A 145 15.97 4.40 -7.01
N ILE A 146 17.23 3.99 -7.27
CA ILE A 146 18.36 4.28 -6.38
C ILE A 146 18.69 5.78 -6.35
N ARG A 147 18.54 6.49 -7.49
CA ARG A 147 18.67 7.96 -7.53
C ARG A 147 17.52 8.66 -6.81
N ASP A 148 16.28 8.13 -6.92
CA ASP A 148 15.14 8.68 -6.21
C ASP A 148 15.29 8.53 -4.68
N LEU A 149 16.01 7.50 -4.22
CA LEU A 149 16.37 7.34 -2.82
C LEU A 149 17.36 8.40 -2.30
N ASP A 150 18.09 9.12 -3.16
CA ASP A 150 18.90 10.26 -2.73
C ASP A 150 18.01 11.42 -2.26
N LEU A 151 16.91 11.67 -2.95
CA LEU A 151 15.89 12.61 -2.51
C LEU A 151 15.16 12.12 -1.25
N ALA A 152 14.87 10.81 -1.17
CA ALA A 152 14.29 10.23 0.02
C ALA A 152 15.20 10.40 1.25
N ALA A 153 16.51 10.27 1.11
CA ALA A 153 17.49 10.49 2.19
C ALA A 153 17.52 11.96 2.67
N GLU A 154 17.27 12.93 1.76
CA GLU A 154 17.17 14.35 2.10
C GLU A 154 15.86 14.66 2.84
N LEU A 155 14.74 14.07 2.43
CA LEU A 155 13.39 14.44 2.87
C LEU A 155 12.82 13.53 3.96
N GLU A 156 13.40 12.36 4.18
CA GLU A 156 12.99 11.37 5.18
C GLU A 156 11.49 11.02 5.15
N PRO A 157 10.98 10.43 4.05
CA PRO A 157 9.61 9.99 3.97
C PRO A 157 9.32 8.90 5.02
N ASP A 158 8.05 8.68 5.30
CA ASP A 158 7.64 7.66 6.26
C ASP A 158 7.62 6.26 5.64
N PHE A 159 7.35 6.19 4.32
CA PHE A 159 7.26 4.95 3.55
C PHE A 159 7.95 5.10 2.19
N VAL A 160 8.52 3.99 1.72
CA VAL A 160 8.97 3.81 0.32
C VAL A 160 8.23 2.60 -0.25
N ALA A 161 7.52 2.77 -1.36
CA ALA A 161 6.88 1.68 -2.09
C ALA A 161 7.79 1.22 -3.24
N LEU A 162 8.02 -0.09 -3.33
CA LEU A 162 8.85 -0.73 -4.37
C LEU A 162 7.96 -1.38 -5.42
N SER A 163 8.05 -0.92 -6.66
CA SER A 163 7.32 -1.45 -7.80
C SER A 163 7.94 -2.73 -8.35
N PHE A 164 7.13 -3.57 -8.95
CA PHE A 164 7.52 -4.81 -9.65
C PHE A 164 8.33 -5.81 -8.82
N VAL A 165 8.02 -5.90 -7.52
CA VAL A 165 8.63 -6.90 -6.64
C VAL A 165 8.28 -8.31 -7.14
N THR A 166 9.28 -9.18 -7.28
CA THR A 166 9.12 -10.59 -7.68
C THR A 166 9.50 -11.58 -6.60
N GLY A 167 10.29 -11.16 -5.61
CA GLY A 167 10.74 -12.01 -4.50
C GLY A 167 11.35 -11.23 -3.33
N ALA A 168 11.67 -11.94 -2.28
CA ALA A 168 12.23 -11.36 -1.05
C ALA A 168 13.58 -10.65 -1.27
N ASP A 169 14.36 -11.09 -2.24
CA ASP A 169 15.69 -10.53 -2.50
C ASP A 169 15.63 -9.10 -3.05
N ASP A 170 14.56 -8.74 -3.77
CA ASP A 170 14.34 -7.38 -4.26
C ASP A 170 14.20 -6.40 -3.06
N ILE A 171 13.46 -6.83 -2.03
CA ILE A 171 13.24 -6.04 -0.82
C ILE A 171 14.51 -5.92 0.02
N LYS A 172 15.28 -7.02 0.15
CA LYS A 172 16.57 -6.99 0.86
C LYS A 172 17.58 -6.08 0.18
N LYS A 173 17.62 -6.07 -1.17
CA LYS A 173 18.43 -5.12 -1.94
C LYS A 173 18.02 -3.69 -1.63
N LEU A 174 16.71 -3.38 -1.73
CA LEU A 174 16.21 -2.05 -1.40
C LEU A 174 16.57 -1.66 0.04
N ARG A 175 16.33 -2.55 1.02
CA ARG A 175 16.67 -2.29 2.43
C ARG A 175 18.16 -1.95 2.61
N SER A 176 19.05 -2.74 1.99
CA SER A 176 20.50 -2.48 2.06
C SER A 176 20.88 -1.12 1.47
N VAL A 177 20.25 -0.70 0.38
CA VAL A 177 20.48 0.64 -0.21
C VAL A 177 19.94 1.73 0.71
N MET A 178 18.72 1.56 1.24
CA MET A 178 18.11 2.50 2.18
C MET A 178 18.93 2.67 3.45
N ASP A 179 19.41 1.57 4.04
CA ASP A 179 20.28 1.60 5.23
C ASP A 179 21.58 2.37 4.94
N SER A 180 22.19 2.16 3.77
CA SER A 180 23.40 2.90 3.37
C SER A 180 23.20 4.41 3.19
N LYS A 181 21.94 4.85 3.03
CA LYS A 181 21.54 6.24 2.84
C LYS A 181 20.92 6.88 4.11
N GLY A 182 20.90 6.16 5.25
CA GLY A 182 20.35 6.67 6.52
C GLY A 182 18.83 6.60 6.61
N LEU A 183 18.20 5.68 5.85
CA LEU A 183 16.75 5.46 5.81
C LEU A 183 16.31 4.20 6.57
N GLU A 184 17.07 3.78 7.60
CA GLU A 184 16.79 2.56 8.39
C GLU A 184 15.40 2.59 9.03
N ASP A 185 14.95 3.78 9.39
CA ASP A 185 13.65 4.01 10.00
C ASP A 185 12.49 4.23 8.99
N THR A 186 12.70 4.07 7.69
CA THR A 186 11.65 4.20 6.67
C THR A 186 11.07 2.84 6.33
N ASP A 187 9.75 2.68 6.39
CA ASP A 187 9.07 1.41 6.13
C ASP A 187 8.97 1.12 4.62
N ILE A 188 9.17 -0.15 4.22
CA ILE A 188 9.04 -0.60 2.83
C ILE A 188 7.65 -1.19 2.59
N ILE A 189 6.95 -0.65 1.58
CA ILE A 189 5.69 -1.17 1.07
C ILE A 189 5.95 -1.89 -0.26
N SER A 190 5.82 -3.21 -0.28
CA SER A 190 6.03 -3.98 -1.52
C SER A 190 4.79 -3.97 -2.38
N LYS A 191 4.92 -3.58 -3.66
CA LYS A 191 3.81 -3.56 -4.61
C LYS A 191 3.65 -4.93 -5.26
N ILE A 192 2.48 -5.51 -5.10
CA ILE A 192 2.12 -6.83 -5.65
C ILE A 192 1.44 -6.59 -6.99
N GLU A 193 2.23 -6.65 -8.03
CA GLU A 193 1.89 -6.28 -9.41
C GLU A 193 2.15 -7.42 -10.39
N HIS A 194 2.89 -8.45 -9.99
CA HIS A 194 3.40 -9.50 -10.87
C HIS A 194 3.00 -10.89 -10.39
N THR A 195 2.78 -11.81 -11.31
CA THR A 195 2.40 -13.22 -11.02
C THR A 195 3.41 -13.91 -10.09
N LEU A 196 4.71 -13.62 -10.21
CA LEU A 196 5.74 -14.15 -9.30
C LEU A 196 5.60 -13.59 -7.88
N ALA A 197 5.19 -12.33 -7.73
CA ALA A 197 4.93 -11.76 -6.40
C ALA A 197 3.81 -12.51 -5.68
N ILE A 198 2.77 -12.94 -6.39
CA ILE A 198 1.69 -13.77 -5.83
C ILE A 198 2.23 -15.10 -5.34
N LYS A 199 3.07 -15.79 -6.16
CA LYS A 199 3.67 -17.10 -5.81
C LYS A 199 4.60 -17.00 -4.60
N ASN A 200 5.40 -15.92 -4.53
CA ASN A 200 6.42 -15.69 -3.51
C ASN A 200 5.90 -14.80 -2.36
N PHE A 201 4.58 -14.59 -2.25
CA PHE A 201 4.00 -13.57 -1.38
C PHE A 201 4.41 -13.70 0.08
N ASP A 202 4.48 -14.91 0.64
CA ASP A 202 4.84 -15.10 2.05
C ASP A 202 6.30 -14.71 2.35
N GLU A 203 7.20 -14.92 1.38
CA GLU A 203 8.61 -14.52 1.50
C GLU A 203 8.73 -12.98 1.35
N ILE A 204 8.01 -12.39 0.39
CA ILE A 204 7.91 -10.94 0.20
C ILE A 204 7.35 -10.30 1.47
N LEU A 205 6.22 -10.80 1.96
CA LEU A 205 5.55 -10.27 3.14
C LEU A 205 6.45 -10.30 4.37
N LYS A 206 7.29 -11.32 4.52
CA LYS A 206 8.22 -11.45 5.65
C LYS A 206 9.24 -10.30 5.70
N GLU A 207 9.79 -9.90 4.56
CA GLU A 207 10.82 -8.86 4.45
C GLU A 207 10.24 -7.43 4.33
N SER A 208 8.95 -7.28 3.98
CA SER A 208 8.24 -6.00 3.84
C SER A 208 7.68 -5.51 5.16
N ASP A 209 7.43 -4.20 5.29
CA ASP A 209 6.70 -3.58 6.42
C ASP A 209 5.19 -3.47 6.15
N GLY A 210 4.79 -3.46 4.88
CA GLY A 210 3.43 -3.53 4.38
C GLY A 210 3.40 -3.93 2.91
N VAL A 211 2.20 -4.07 2.35
CA VAL A 211 2.02 -4.42 0.93
C VAL A 211 0.99 -3.50 0.26
N MET A 212 1.16 -3.30 -1.03
CA MET A 212 0.19 -2.61 -1.89
C MET A 212 -0.25 -3.55 -3.01
N ILE A 213 -1.54 -3.81 -3.10
CA ILE A 213 -2.14 -4.61 -4.17
C ILE A 213 -2.49 -3.64 -5.29
N ALA A 214 -1.61 -3.54 -6.28
CA ALA A 214 -1.73 -2.61 -7.41
C ALA A 214 -2.48 -3.28 -8.56
N ARG A 215 -3.81 -3.18 -8.53
CA ARG A 215 -4.73 -3.95 -9.37
C ARG A 215 -4.63 -3.63 -10.85
N GLY A 216 -4.17 -2.44 -11.21
CA GLY A 216 -3.93 -2.03 -12.60
C GLY A 216 -2.96 -2.98 -13.30
N ASP A 217 -1.73 -3.03 -12.78
CA ASP A 217 -0.67 -3.90 -13.32
C ASP A 217 -0.99 -5.38 -13.06
N LEU A 218 -1.49 -5.72 -11.87
CA LEU A 218 -1.88 -7.09 -11.53
C LEU A 218 -2.94 -7.64 -12.51
N GLY A 219 -3.90 -6.81 -12.96
CA GLY A 219 -4.94 -7.22 -13.93
C GLY A 219 -4.42 -7.42 -15.36
N ILE A 220 -3.19 -6.97 -15.66
CA ILE A 220 -2.50 -7.33 -16.91
C ILE A 220 -1.83 -8.70 -16.77
N GLU A 221 -1.33 -9.02 -15.58
CA GLU A 221 -0.56 -10.21 -15.23
C GLU A 221 -1.42 -11.48 -15.06
N VAL A 222 -2.67 -11.32 -14.60
CA VAL A 222 -3.58 -12.44 -14.32
C VAL A 222 -4.93 -12.23 -15.02
N PRO A 223 -5.77 -13.27 -15.15
CA PRO A 223 -7.16 -13.11 -15.60
C PRO A 223 -7.91 -12.12 -14.71
N LEU A 224 -8.68 -11.21 -15.32
CA LEU A 224 -9.38 -10.13 -14.59
C LEU A 224 -10.32 -10.67 -13.50
N GLU A 225 -10.97 -11.80 -13.78
CA GLU A 225 -11.87 -12.49 -12.84
C GLU A 225 -11.16 -13.01 -11.59
N ASP A 226 -9.84 -13.23 -11.65
CA ASP A 226 -9.05 -13.70 -10.50
C ASP A 226 -8.63 -12.55 -9.58
N VAL A 227 -8.57 -11.31 -10.08
CA VAL A 227 -8.09 -10.14 -9.31
C VAL A 227 -8.84 -9.95 -7.97
N PRO A 228 -10.19 -9.99 -7.90
CA PRO A 228 -10.89 -9.82 -6.63
C PRO A 228 -10.61 -10.95 -5.63
N ILE A 229 -10.41 -12.17 -6.12
CA ILE A 229 -10.13 -13.35 -5.28
C ILE A 229 -8.71 -13.25 -4.71
N LEU A 230 -7.75 -12.89 -5.56
CA LEU A 230 -6.37 -12.66 -5.17
C LEU A 230 -6.26 -11.51 -4.17
N GLN A 231 -6.95 -10.38 -4.41
CA GLN A 231 -7.00 -9.25 -3.49
C GLN A 231 -7.40 -9.70 -2.08
N ARG A 232 -8.49 -10.43 -1.96
CA ARG A 232 -8.99 -10.95 -0.68
C ARG A 232 -7.97 -11.86 0.01
N ASP A 233 -7.35 -12.80 -0.72
CA ASP A 233 -6.34 -13.71 -0.17
C ASP A 233 -5.10 -12.96 0.31
N LEU A 234 -4.58 -12.04 -0.49
CA LEU A 234 -3.40 -11.23 -0.17
C LEU A 234 -3.64 -10.36 1.07
N ILE A 235 -4.80 -9.67 1.15
CA ILE A 235 -5.19 -8.89 2.34
C ILE A 235 -5.24 -9.78 3.58
N LYS A 236 -5.92 -10.93 3.48
CA LYS A 236 -6.03 -11.89 4.59
C LYS A 236 -4.66 -12.33 5.09
N ARG A 237 -3.75 -12.69 4.17
CA ARG A 237 -2.39 -13.13 4.52
C ARG A 237 -1.58 -12.00 5.14
N ALA A 238 -1.67 -10.76 4.62
CA ALA A 238 -1.02 -9.59 5.21
C ALA A 238 -1.52 -9.35 6.65
N ASN A 239 -2.84 -9.38 6.85
CA ASN A 239 -3.45 -9.23 8.17
C ASN A 239 -3.01 -10.29 9.17
N MET A 240 -2.81 -11.55 8.75
CA MET A 240 -2.29 -12.60 9.64
C MET A 240 -0.93 -12.24 10.25
N TRP A 241 -0.13 -11.42 9.58
CA TRP A 241 1.18 -10.96 10.04
C TRP A 241 1.16 -9.55 10.64
N ALA A 242 -0.02 -8.96 10.83
CA ALA A 242 -0.22 -7.58 11.29
C ALA A 242 0.56 -6.58 10.42
N LYS A 243 0.58 -6.80 9.09
CA LYS A 243 1.19 -5.91 8.10
C LYS A 243 0.10 -5.20 7.32
N PRO A 244 0.16 -3.87 7.16
CA PRO A 244 -0.86 -3.13 6.45
C PRO A 244 -0.93 -3.55 4.99
N ALA A 245 -2.15 -3.65 4.49
CA ALA A 245 -2.46 -3.91 3.09
C ALA A 245 -3.20 -2.70 2.49
N ILE A 246 -2.62 -2.12 1.44
CA ILE A 246 -3.20 -1.02 0.67
C ILE A 246 -3.82 -1.61 -0.61
N VAL A 247 -5.07 -1.29 -0.91
CA VAL A 247 -5.68 -1.60 -2.20
C VAL A 247 -5.60 -0.37 -3.10
N ALA A 248 -5.00 -0.54 -4.27
CA ALA A 248 -4.62 0.56 -5.13
C ALA A 248 -5.15 0.40 -6.56
N THR A 249 -5.29 1.53 -7.24
CA THR A 249 -5.69 1.73 -8.64
C THR A 249 -7.14 1.39 -8.95
N HIS A 250 -7.76 2.16 -9.86
CA HIS A 250 -9.12 1.99 -10.37
C HIS A 250 -10.19 1.93 -9.26
N MET A 251 -10.03 2.75 -8.18
CA MET A 251 -10.97 2.74 -7.07
C MET A 251 -12.21 3.59 -7.37
N LEU A 252 -12.01 4.85 -7.77
CA LEU A 252 -13.05 5.79 -8.19
C LEU A 252 -12.66 6.46 -9.52
N GLU A 253 -12.12 5.69 -10.45
CA GLU A 253 -11.47 6.13 -11.69
C GLU A 253 -12.35 7.09 -12.51
N SER A 254 -13.67 6.83 -12.56
CA SER A 254 -14.60 7.71 -13.26
C SER A 254 -14.61 9.14 -12.71
N MET A 255 -14.26 9.32 -11.43
CA MET A 255 -14.19 10.66 -10.81
C MET A 255 -12.99 11.49 -11.30
N THR A 256 -12.13 10.93 -12.14
CA THR A 256 -11.16 11.72 -12.92
C THR A 256 -11.88 12.68 -13.88
N HIS A 257 -13.03 12.27 -14.42
CA HIS A 257 -13.80 13.04 -15.44
C HIS A 257 -15.25 13.31 -15.04
N GLU A 258 -15.73 12.70 -13.96
CA GLU A 258 -17.10 12.81 -13.46
C GLU A 258 -17.10 13.27 -12.00
N ILE A 259 -18.17 13.96 -11.57
CA ILE A 259 -18.31 14.42 -10.18
C ILE A 259 -18.75 13.27 -9.24
N MET A 260 -19.40 12.24 -9.80
CA MET A 260 -19.93 11.11 -9.04
C MET A 260 -19.36 9.79 -9.57
N PRO A 261 -19.00 8.86 -8.68
CA PRO A 261 -18.51 7.56 -9.11
C PRO A 261 -19.64 6.68 -9.64
N THR A 262 -19.27 5.66 -10.39
CA THR A 262 -20.21 4.60 -10.78
C THR A 262 -20.60 3.74 -9.57
N ARG A 263 -21.74 3.05 -9.67
CA ARG A 263 -22.15 2.08 -8.62
C ARG A 263 -21.18 0.91 -8.47
N ALA A 264 -20.52 0.52 -9.55
CA ALA A 264 -19.51 -0.55 -9.53
C ALA A 264 -18.29 -0.12 -8.70
N GLU A 265 -17.80 1.11 -8.87
CA GLU A 265 -16.67 1.65 -8.10
C GLU A 265 -17.00 1.79 -6.61
N VAL A 266 -18.20 2.29 -6.28
CA VAL A 266 -18.68 2.33 -4.88
C VAL A 266 -18.69 0.94 -4.26
N SER A 267 -19.14 -0.06 -5.02
CA SER A 267 -19.15 -1.47 -4.58
C SER A 267 -17.75 -2.01 -4.41
N ASP A 268 -16.82 -1.64 -5.28
CA ASP A 268 -15.43 -2.08 -5.25
C ASP A 268 -14.68 -1.54 -4.02
N VAL A 269 -14.79 -0.23 -3.75
CA VAL A 269 -14.26 0.37 -2.51
C VAL A 269 -14.84 -0.33 -1.28
N ALA A 270 -16.16 -0.52 -1.23
CA ALA A 270 -16.80 -1.19 -0.10
C ALA A 270 -16.28 -2.63 0.08
N HIS A 271 -16.04 -3.38 -1.00
CA HIS A 271 -15.46 -4.73 -0.93
C HIS A 271 -14.03 -4.72 -0.40
N ALA A 272 -13.17 -3.76 -0.80
CA ALA A 272 -11.83 -3.64 -0.25
C ALA A 272 -11.85 -3.44 1.28
N VAL A 273 -12.77 -2.61 1.79
CA VAL A 273 -12.98 -2.41 3.23
C VAL A 273 -13.50 -3.69 3.91
N LEU A 274 -14.50 -4.36 3.32
CA LEU A 274 -15.06 -5.61 3.86
C LEU A 274 -14.06 -6.77 3.81
N ASP A 275 -13.13 -6.77 2.86
CA ASP A 275 -11.98 -7.68 2.81
C ASP A 275 -10.90 -7.30 3.86
N ARG A 276 -11.07 -6.17 4.59
CA ARG A 276 -10.22 -5.70 5.69
C ARG A 276 -8.88 -5.12 5.23
N ALA A 277 -8.87 -4.42 4.12
CA ALA A 277 -7.73 -3.57 3.77
C ALA A 277 -7.49 -2.53 4.87
N ASP A 278 -6.24 -2.14 5.10
CA ASP A 278 -5.88 -1.06 6.02
C ASP A 278 -6.09 0.31 5.39
N ALA A 279 -5.86 0.41 4.09
CA ALA A 279 -6.08 1.63 3.31
C ALA A 279 -6.54 1.31 1.89
N VAL A 280 -7.21 2.28 1.28
CA VAL A 280 -7.52 2.33 -0.15
C VAL A 280 -6.87 3.57 -0.75
N MET A 281 -6.38 3.48 -1.99
CA MET A 281 -5.59 4.54 -2.61
C MET A 281 -6.32 5.15 -3.80
N LEU A 282 -6.34 6.47 -3.86
CA LEU A 282 -6.69 7.26 -5.04
C LEU A 282 -5.40 7.65 -5.79
N SER A 283 -5.45 7.74 -7.10
CA SER A 283 -4.33 8.06 -7.99
C SER A 283 -4.67 9.24 -8.90
N GLY A 284 -5.04 8.98 -10.16
CA GLY A 284 -5.47 9.98 -11.12
C GLY A 284 -6.63 10.85 -10.62
N GLU A 285 -7.53 10.26 -9.86
CA GLU A 285 -8.72 10.88 -9.30
C GLU A 285 -8.40 12.12 -8.43
N THR A 286 -7.24 12.10 -7.75
CA THR A 286 -6.78 13.22 -6.91
C THR A 286 -5.64 14.02 -7.52
N ALA A 287 -4.91 13.45 -8.50
CA ALA A 287 -3.78 14.12 -9.16
C ALA A 287 -4.23 15.01 -10.33
N VAL A 288 -5.17 14.54 -11.14
CA VAL A 288 -5.65 15.23 -12.36
C VAL A 288 -7.17 15.25 -12.46
N GLY A 289 -7.88 14.76 -11.44
CA GLY A 289 -9.35 14.70 -11.42
C GLY A 289 -10.01 16.07 -11.31
N LEU A 290 -11.30 16.14 -11.69
CA LEU A 290 -12.10 17.35 -11.67
C LEU A 290 -12.32 17.93 -10.26
N ASP A 291 -12.52 17.06 -9.27
CA ASP A 291 -12.77 17.45 -7.87
C ASP A 291 -12.01 16.52 -6.91
N PRO A 292 -10.70 16.77 -6.70
CA PRO A 292 -9.89 15.96 -5.78
C PRO A 292 -10.43 15.90 -4.35
N VAL A 293 -10.95 17.00 -3.84
CA VAL A 293 -11.49 17.09 -2.48
C VAL A 293 -12.79 16.30 -2.34
N GLY A 294 -13.70 16.47 -3.30
CA GLY A 294 -14.95 15.70 -3.34
C GLY A 294 -14.73 14.21 -3.54
N THR A 295 -13.67 13.82 -4.27
CA THR A 295 -13.29 12.42 -4.45
C THR A 295 -12.82 11.78 -3.14
N VAL A 296 -11.95 12.45 -2.38
CA VAL A 296 -11.53 11.97 -1.04
C VAL A 296 -12.73 11.89 -0.10
N ALA A 297 -13.60 12.92 -0.08
CA ALA A 297 -14.80 12.92 0.75
C ALA A 297 -15.79 11.80 0.34
N MET A 298 -15.87 11.44 -0.94
CA MET A 298 -16.67 10.29 -1.41
C MET A 298 -16.09 8.98 -0.92
N MET A 299 -14.79 8.78 -1.08
CA MET A 299 -14.06 7.61 -0.59
C MET A 299 -14.30 7.40 0.91
N GLU A 300 -14.12 8.45 1.69
CA GLU A 300 -14.32 8.43 3.14
C GLU A 300 -15.75 8.02 3.53
N ARG A 301 -16.79 8.56 2.86
CA ARG A 301 -18.18 8.17 3.12
C ARG A 301 -18.44 6.69 2.82
N ILE A 302 -17.85 6.15 1.75
CA ILE A 302 -18.00 4.73 1.40
C ILE A 302 -17.33 3.88 2.46
N ILE A 303 -16.10 4.22 2.86
CA ILE A 303 -15.33 3.51 3.89
C ILE A 303 -16.13 3.45 5.19
N ARG A 304 -16.53 4.60 5.74
CA ARG A 304 -17.30 4.68 7.00
C ARG A 304 -18.61 3.89 6.93
N ARG A 305 -19.26 3.85 5.77
CA ARG A 305 -20.49 3.07 5.61
C ARG A 305 -20.21 1.57 5.60
N ALA A 306 -19.16 1.15 4.92
CA ALA A 306 -18.76 -0.26 4.84
C ALA A 306 -18.24 -0.78 6.19
N GLU A 307 -17.47 0.02 6.93
CA GLU A 307 -16.95 -0.36 8.25
C GLU A 307 -18.04 -0.73 9.26
N ARG A 308 -19.21 -0.08 9.19
CA ARG A 308 -20.36 -0.42 10.06
C ARG A 308 -20.94 -1.80 9.81
N GLU A 309 -20.65 -2.40 8.67
CA GLU A 309 -21.13 -3.72 8.26
C GLU A 309 -20.02 -4.79 8.38
N LEU A 310 -18.85 -4.42 8.93
CA LEU A 310 -17.76 -5.39 9.10
C LEU A 310 -18.22 -6.55 9.99
N PRO A 311 -18.15 -7.80 9.50
CA PRO A 311 -18.50 -8.94 10.32
C PRO A 311 -17.49 -9.12 11.46
N HIS A 312 -17.96 -9.67 12.59
CA HIS A 312 -17.05 -10.07 13.66
C HIS A 312 -15.97 -11.02 13.14
N ILE A 313 -14.73 -10.82 13.61
CA ILE A 313 -13.63 -11.74 13.32
C ILE A 313 -13.75 -12.95 14.23
N ASP A 314 -13.59 -14.14 13.66
CA ASP A 314 -13.10 -15.27 14.46
C ASP A 314 -11.58 -15.05 14.68
N PRO A 315 -11.14 -14.75 15.93
CA PRO A 315 -9.72 -14.50 16.19
C PRO A 315 -8.82 -15.67 15.80
N LEU A 316 -9.34 -16.91 15.81
CA LEU A 316 -8.57 -18.09 15.41
C LEU A 316 -8.32 -18.11 13.90
N ALA A 317 -9.24 -17.57 13.09
CA ALA A 317 -9.09 -17.53 11.62
C ALA A 317 -8.02 -16.56 11.13
N VAL A 318 -7.59 -15.61 11.99
CA VAL A 318 -6.55 -14.62 11.69
C VAL A 318 -5.26 -14.84 12.48
N THR A 319 -5.16 -15.94 13.24
CA THR A 319 -3.97 -16.27 14.04
C THR A 319 -2.79 -16.60 13.15
N SER A 320 -1.64 -15.95 13.40
CA SER A 320 -0.39 -16.22 12.68
C SER A 320 0.17 -17.62 12.99
N PRO A 321 0.93 -18.21 12.06
CA PRO A 321 1.57 -19.50 12.30
C PRO A 321 2.50 -19.51 13.52
N LYS A 322 3.06 -18.36 13.87
CA LYS A 322 4.04 -18.23 14.99
C LYS A 322 3.40 -18.12 16.37
N ARG A 323 2.10 -17.81 16.46
CA ARG A 323 1.36 -17.67 17.74
C ARG A 323 2.11 -16.87 18.80
N MET A 324 2.43 -15.62 18.50
CA MET A 324 3.24 -14.77 19.38
C MET A 324 2.44 -14.23 20.58
N ILE A 325 3.11 -13.91 21.69
CA ILE A 325 2.47 -13.36 22.91
C ILE A 325 1.69 -12.09 22.59
N VAL A 326 2.22 -11.17 21.77
CA VAL A 326 1.53 -9.95 21.38
C VAL A 326 0.21 -10.23 20.64
N GLU A 327 0.14 -11.31 19.90
CA GLU A 327 -1.08 -11.75 19.22
C GLU A 327 -2.14 -12.24 20.20
N ILE A 328 -1.72 -12.94 21.26
CA ILE A 328 -2.61 -13.33 22.37
C ILE A 328 -3.18 -12.08 23.04
N ILE A 329 -2.35 -11.07 23.31
CA ILE A 329 -2.79 -9.79 23.88
C ILE A 329 -3.78 -9.07 22.95
N GLY A 330 -3.51 -9.00 21.63
CA GLY A 330 -4.43 -8.43 20.66
C GLY A 330 -5.80 -9.15 20.62
N ASN A 331 -5.77 -10.47 20.69
CA ASN A 331 -6.97 -11.30 20.77
C ASN A 331 -7.76 -11.06 22.08
N LEU A 332 -7.07 -11.02 23.22
CA LEU A 332 -7.70 -10.70 24.51
C LEU A 332 -8.33 -9.29 24.50
N THR A 333 -7.62 -8.31 23.92
CA THR A 333 -8.13 -6.95 23.73
C THR A 333 -9.38 -6.93 22.89
N TYR A 334 -9.38 -7.59 21.74
CA TYR A 334 -10.55 -7.71 20.87
C TYR A 334 -11.75 -8.36 21.58
N ASN A 335 -11.53 -9.47 22.29
CA ASN A 335 -12.60 -10.15 23.02
C ASN A 335 -13.12 -9.29 24.19
N ALA A 336 -12.26 -8.59 24.93
CA ALA A 336 -12.69 -7.70 26.01
C ALA A 336 -13.64 -6.61 25.49
N VAL A 337 -13.30 -5.98 24.35
CA VAL A 337 -14.16 -4.98 23.70
C VAL A 337 -15.51 -5.59 23.26
N ASN A 338 -15.49 -6.78 22.63
CA ASN A 338 -16.72 -7.37 22.11
C ASN A 338 -17.65 -7.97 23.18
N LEU A 339 -17.16 -8.23 24.39
CA LEU A 339 -17.99 -8.74 25.49
C LEU A 339 -18.91 -7.67 26.08
N ILE A 340 -18.47 -6.41 26.08
CA ILE A 340 -19.23 -5.28 26.64
C ILE A 340 -19.09 -4.01 25.78
N PRO A 341 -19.43 -4.08 24.47
CA PRO A 341 -19.13 -3.01 23.52
C PRO A 341 -19.80 -1.67 23.89
N GLU A 342 -20.92 -1.72 24.61
CA GLU A 342 -21.62 -0.52 25.06
C GLU A 342 -20.90 0.21 26.20
N LYS A 343 -19.94 -0.43 26.88
CA LYS A 343 -19.18 0.15 28.00
C LYS A 343 -17.78 0.60 27.59
N ILE A 344 -17.16 -0.12 26.66
CA ILE A 344 -15.79 0.20 26.23
C ILE A 344 -15.81 1.30 25.17
N ASP A 345 -15.15 2.40 25.46
CA ASP A 345 -15.10 3.58 24.58
C ASP A 345 -13.92 3.51 23.62
N ALA A 346 -12.79 2.97 24.08
CA ALA A 346 -11.57 2.88 23.29
C ALA A 346 -10.63 1.77 23.76
N VAL A 347 -9.70 1.41 22.88
CA VAL A 347 -8.45 0.75 23.24
C VAL A 347 -7.34 1.81 23.30
N ILE A 348 -6.59 1.85 24.39
CA ILE A 348 -5.40 2.72 24.51
C ILE A 348 -4.17 1.83 24.55
N THR A 349 -3.19 2.12 23.72
CA THR A 349 -1.90 1.40 23.70
C THR A 349 -0.75 2.38 23.77
N ALA A 350 0.14 2.21 24.75
CA ALA A 350 1.41 2.94 24.79
C ALA A 350 2.47 2.14 24.02
N THR A 351 3.15 2.78 23.08
CA THR A 351 4.07 2.09 22.18
C THR A 351 5.27 2.95 21.79
N ARG A 352 6.47 2.36 21.77
CA ARG A 352 7.70 3.02 21.30
C ARG A 352 7.95 2.79 19.80
N SER A 353 7.50 1.66 19.24
CA SER A 353 7.77 1.26 17.86
C SER A 353 6.52 1.06 17.01
N GLY A 354 5.33 1.29 17.58
CA GLY A 354 4.07 0.99 16.91
C GLY A 354 3.70 -0.51 16.90
N TYR A 355 4.56 -1.39 17.38
CA TYR A 355 4.39 -2.84 17.29
C TYR A 355 3.07 -3.33 17.90
N THR A 356 2.74 -2.89 19.13
CA THR A 356 1.49 -3.25 19.80
C THR A 356 0.27 -2.81 19.02
N ALA A 357 0.27 -1.56 18.54
CA ALA A 357 -0.84 -1.01 17.75
C ALA A 357 -1.10 -1.82 16.47
N LYS A 358 -0.03 -2.24 15.75
CA LYS A 358 -0.13 -3.10 14.56
C LYS A 358 -0.87 -4.41 14.88
N TRP A 359 -0.51 -5.08 16.01
CA TRP A 359 -1.10 -6.36 16.39
C TRP A 359 -2.53 -6.24 16.96
N ILE A 360 -2.92 -5.09 17.52
CA ILE A 360 -4.30 -4.80 17.92
C ILE A 360 -5.14 -4.50 16.69
N SER A 361 -4.66 -3.62 15.80
CA SER A 361 -5.36 -3.22 14.57
C SER A 361 -5.75 -4.41 13.70
N LYS A 362 -4.90 -5.44 13.62
CA LYS A 362 -5.18 -6.67 12.85
C LYS A 362 -6.53 -7.34 13.20
N PHE A 363 -6.97 -7.23 14.44
CA PHE A 363 -8.25 -7.79 14.89
C PHE A 363 -9.46 -6.89 14.60
N ARG A 364 -9.21 -5.66 14.10
CA ARG A 364 -10.28 -4.70 13.77
C ARG A 364 -11.28 -4.52 14.92
N PRO A 365 -10.84 -4.08 16.11
CA PRO A 365 -11.77 -3.82 17.23
C PRO A 365 -12.83 -2.80 16.79
N PRO A 366 -14.09 -2.94 17.26
CA PRO A 366 -15.19 -2.03 16.87
C PRO A 366 -15.15 -0.66 17.57
N VAL A 367 -14.06 -0.35 18.28
CA VAL A 367 -13.79 0.93 18.94
C VAL A 367 -12.45 1.47 18.48
N PRO A 368 -12.21 2.80 18.55
CA PRO A 368 -10.93 3.39 18.15
C PRO A 368 -9.76 2.87 18.98
N VAL A 369 -8.59 2.76 18.35
CA VAL A 369 -7.32 2.40 19.00
C VAL A 369 -6.46 3.64 19.09
N PHE A 370 -6.33 4.22 20.28
CA PHE A 370 -5.42 5.35 20.51
C PHE A 370 -4.02 4.84 20.84
N ALA A 371 -3.07 5.13 19.95
CA ALA A 371 -1.69 4.72 20.11
C ALA A 371 -0.84 5.91 20.60
N VAL A 372 -0.49 5.90 21.89
CA VAL A 372 0.33 6.94 22.51
C VAL A 372 1.82 6.61 22.32
N THR A 373 2.58 7.53 21.72
CA THR A 373 4.01 7.36 21.41
C THR A 373 4.78 8.66 21.59
N ALA A 374 6.09 8.55 21.88
CA ALA A 374 6.98 9.71 21.98
C ALA A 374 7.59 10.14 20.64
N SER A 375 7.36 9.39 19.57
CA SER A 375 7.98 9.63 18.26
C SER A 375 6.96 10.11 17.22
N ASN A 376 7.17 11.30 16.66
CA ASN A 376 6.39 11.81 15.55
C ASN A 376 6.45 10.88 14.34
N LYS A 377 7.63 10.33 14.03
CA LYS A 377 7.81 9.38 12.92
C LYS A 377 6.96 8.11 13.09
N ILE A 378 6.97 7.53 14.32
CA ILE A 378 6.10 6.38 14.63
C ILE A 378 4.62 6.78 14.56
N SER A 379 4.27 7.95 15.11
CA SER A 379 2.91 8.47 15.05
C SER A 379 2.42 8.60 13.60
N ARG A 380 3.23 9.17 12.68
CA ARG A 380 2.89 9.24 11.26
C ARG A 380 2.68 7.85 10.66
N LYS A 381 3.60 6.93 10.85
CA LYS A 381 3.48 5.56 10.29
C LYS A 381 2.23 4.81 10.75
N LEU A 382 1.79 5.05 11.99
CA LEU A 382 0.61 4.40 12.55
C LEU A 382 -0.70 4.85 11.89
N ARG A 383 -0.73 5.99 11.21
CA ARG A 383 -1.91 6.46 10.46
C ARG A 383 -2.27 5.57 9.28
N LEU A 384 -1.34 4.76 8.79
CA LEU A 384 -1.62 3.78 7.73
C LEU A 384 -2.45 2.58 8.22
N LEU A 385 -2.50 2.36 9.55
CA LEU A 385 -3.17 1.19 10.12
C LEU A 385 -4.66 1.46 10.35
N TRP A 386 -5.48 0.49 10.02
CA TRP A 386 -6.91 0.56 10.22
C TRP A 386 -7.29 0.82 11.70
N GLY A 387 -8.12 1.83 11.93
CA GLY A 387 -8.69 2.15 13.23
C GLY A 387 -7.69 2.67 14.28
N VAL A 388 -6.44 2.94 13.91
CA VAL A 388 -5.41 3.47 14.81
C VAL A 388 -5.36 4.99 14.71
N HIS A 389 -5.53 5.65 15.85
CA HIS A 389 -5.41 7.10 16.03
C HIS A 389 -4.18 7.40 16.87
N PRO A 390 -3.04 7.73 16.25
CA PRO A 390 -1.81 7.99 16.98
C PRO A 390 -1.86 9.34 17.72
N ILE A 391 -1.30 9.36 18.93
CA ILE A 391 -1.16 10.54 19.75
C ILE A 391 0.30 10.66 20.15
N THR A 392 0.95 11.74 19.73
CA THR A 392 2.32 12.04 20.20
C THR A 392 2.29 12.71 21.56
N HIS A 393 3.10 12.20 22.48
CA HIS A 393 3.35 12.77 23.79
C HIS A 393 4.83 12.70 24.12
N GLU A 394 5.40 13.81 24.60
CA GLU A 394 6.85 13.99 24.73
C GLU A 394 7.54 12.94 25.63
N GLN A 395 6.84 12.37 26.60
CA GLN A 395 7.42 11.43 27.55
C GLN A 395 6.48 10.26 27.86
N LEU A 396 6.92 9.05 27.55
CA LEU A 396 6.24 7.83 28.02
C LEU A 396 6.84 7.42 29.36
N MET A 397 5.99 7.15 30.34
CA MET A 397 6.40 6.69 31.66
C MET A 397 6.93 5.25 31.59
N ASP A 398 7.92 4.94 32.42
CA ASP A 398 8.51 3.59 32.51
C ASP A 398 7.71 2.64 33.41
N ASN A 399 7.00 3.20 34.40
CA ASN A 399 6.10 2.45 35.27
C ASN A 399 4.74 2.26 34.61
N VAL A 400 4.19 1.05 34.67
CA VAL A 400 2.91 0.69 34.01
C VAL A 400 1.74 1.50 34.58
N ASP A 401 1.67 1.71 35.88
CA ASP A 401 0.55 2.42 36.52
C ASP A 401 0.52 3.88 36.06
N ASP A 402 1.69 4.56 36.11
CA ASP A 402 1.82 5.94 35.62
C ASP A 402 1.57 6.06 34.13
N LEU A 403 1.96 5.01 33.35
CA LEU A 403 1.75 4.95 31.92
C LEU A 403 0.26 4.82 31.57
N VAL A 404 -0.49 3.98 32.31
CA VAL A 404 -1.95 3.84 32.16
C VAL A 404 -2.62 5.17 32.42
N GLN A 405 -2.31 5.81 33.57
CA GLN A 405 -2.92 7.07 33.99
C GLN A 405 -2.59 8.20 32.99
N SER A 406 -1.31 8.42 32.66
CA SER A 406 -0.90 9.51 31.77
C SER A 406 -1.44 9.35 30.36
N SER A 407 -1.42 8.11 29.80
CA SER A 407 -1.94 7.85 28.46
C SER A 407 -3.47 8.04 28.41
N THR A 408 -4.19 7.62 29.46
CA THR A 408 -5.65 7.82 29.54
C THR A 408 -6.01 9.28 29.70
N GLN A 409 -5.28 10.03 30.56
CA GLN A 409 -5.48 11.46 30.73
C GLN A 409 -5.34 12.24 29.42
N ILE A 410 -4.30 11.96 28.63
CA ILE A 410 -4.07 12.64 27.36
C ILE A 410 -5.21 12.38 26.34
N VAL A 411 -5.73 11.14 26.29
CA VAL A 411 -6.85 10.80 25.41
C VAL A 411 -8.13 11.48 25.87
N TYR A 412 -8.35 11.53 27.20
CA TYR A 412 -9.49 12.20 27.82
C TYR A 412 -9.45 13.73 27.59
N ASP A 413 -8.33 14.38 27.84
CA ASP A 413 -8.15 15.84 27.65
C ASP A 413 -8.42 16.30 26.22
N ARG A 414 -8.22 15.41 25.25
CA ARG A 414 -8.56 15.64 23.83
C ARG A 414 -10.03 15.40 23.51
N GLY A 415 -10.83 14.96 24.48
CA GLY A 415 -12.26 14.71 24.33
C GLY A 415 -12.60 13.47 23.51
N PHE A 416 -11.69 12.49 23.45
CA PHE A 416 -11.89 11.27 22.65
C PHE A 416 -12.58 10.15 23.42
N ILE A 417 -12.63 10.19 24.75
CA ILE A 417 -13.25 9.18 25.60
C ILE A 417 -14.10 9.85 26.69
N ASP A 418 -15.13 9.14 27.15
CA ASP A 418 -16.05 9.60 28.17
C ASP A 418 -15.59 9.13 29.56
N LYS A 419 -15.74 10.00 30.57
CA LYS A 419 -15.39 9.74 31.98
C LYS A 419 -16.19 8.58 32.58
N ASP A 420 -17.42 8.37 32.13
CA ASP A 420 -18.33 7.33 32.64
C ASP A 420 -18.22 6.00 31.87
N LYS A 421 -17.21 5.88 31.00
CA LYS A 421 -16.95 4.67 30.22
C LYS A 421 -15.69 3.95 30.71
N ASP A 422 -15.50 2.76 30.16
CA ASP A 422 -14.32 1.92 30.38
C ASP A 422 -13.39 1.98 29.16
N ILE A 423 -12.13 1.72 29.37
CA ILE A 423 -11.14 1.52 28.31
C ILE A 423 -10.45 0.17 28.45
N VAL A 424 -9.91 -0.35 27.35
CA VAL A 424 -8.93 -1.44 27.38
C VAL A 424 -7.54 -0.85 27.16
N PHE A 425 -6.66 -1.02 28.14
CA PHE A 425 -5.27 -0.55 28.03
C PHE A 425 -4.33 -1.70 27.74
N THR A 426 -3.33 -1.46 26.87
CA THR A 426 -2.31 -2.46 26.52
C THR A 426 -0.91 -1.85 26.46
N SER A 427 0.08 -2.55 26.98
CA SER A 427 1.48 -2.16 26.89
C SER A 427 2.44 -3.34 27.07
N GLY A 428 3.74 -3.07 26.99
CA GLY A 428 4.78 -3.95 27.48
C GLY A 428 5.26 -3.53 28.87
N VAL A 429 5.49 -4.46 29.78
CA VAL A 429 6.22 -4.17 31.02
C VAL A 429 7.62 -3.66 30.65
N HIS A 430 8.04 -2.55 31.25
CA HIS A 430 9.30 -1.85 30.95
C HIS A 430 9.42 -1.29 29.53
N MET A 431 8.34 -1.18 28.78
CA MET A 431 8.30 -0.58 27.43
C MET A 431 9.39 -1.10 26.47
N ILE A 432 9.80 -2.37 26.60
CA ILE A 432 10.77 -3.00 25.69
C ILE A 432 10.08 -3.21 24.34
N PRO A 433 10.64 -2.72 23.24
CA PRO A 433 10.07 -2.93 21.90
C PRO A 433 9.81 -4.41 21.62
N GLY A 434 8.61 -4.73 21.06
CA GLY A 434 8.21 -6.09 20.72
C GLY A 434 7.79 -6.99 21.89
N ARG A 435 7.72 -6.49 23.12
CA ARG A 435 7.33 -7.26 24.32
C ARG A 435 6.02 -6.75 24.96
N THR A 436 4.95 -6.76 24.17
CA THR A 436 3.60 -6.48 24.69
C THR A 436 3.11 -7.69 25.49
N ASN A 437 2.80 -7.48 26.79
CA ASN A 437 2.40 -8.54 27.70
C ASN A 437 1.41 -8.09 28.79
N VAL A 438 0.92 -6.86 28.73
CA VAL A 438 -0.08 -6.31 29.65
C VAL A 438 -1.36 -5.98 28.89
N VAL A 439 -2.49 -6.39 29.42
CA VAL A 439 -3.83 -5.96 29.05
C VAL A 439 -4.65 -5.79 30.31
N GLY A 440 -5.39 -4.68 30.42
CA GLY A 440 -6.28 -4.40 31.53
C GLY A 440 -7.51 -3.63 31.09
N VAL A 441 -8.61 -3.76 31.83
CA VAL A 441 -9.83 -2.96 31.63
C VAL A 441 -9.91 -2.00 32.81
N PHE A 442 -10.13 -0.73 32.53
CA PHE A 442 -10.13 0.34 33.53
C PHE A 442 -11.32 1.26 33.33
N HIS A 443 -11.87 1.77 34.41
CA HIS A 443 -12.88 2.82 34.36
C HIS A 443 -12.19 4.19 34.23
N VAL A 444 -12.57 4.98 33.22
CA VAL A 444 -11.87 6.24 32.90
C VAL A 444 -11.81 7.18 34.11
N LYS A 445 -12.91 7.34 34.85
CA LYS A 445 -12.97 8.23 36.02
C LYS A 445 -11.98 7.89 37.14
N ASP A 446 -11.48 6.64 37.21
CA ASP A 446 -10.51 6.21 38.23
C ASP A 446 -9.07 6.58 37.85
N LEU A 447 -8.86 7.02 36.58
CA LEU A 447 -7.56 7.32 36.00
C LEU A 447 -7.36 8.80 35.64
N VAL A 448 -8.44 9.56 35.53
CA VAL A 448 -8.37 10.97 35.10
C VAL A 448 -8.80 11.93 36.22
N GLU A 449 -8.20 13.15 36.23
CA GLU A 449 -8.52 14.20 37.17
C GLU A 449 -9.81 14.99 36.86
#